data_8fa8046602bc8565c66dfc402f0ff9f6
#
_entry.id   8fa8046602bc8565c66dfc402f0ff9f6
#
_cell.length_a   1.000
_cell.length_b   1.000
_cell.length_c   1.000
_cell.angle_alpha   90.00
_cell.angle_beta   90.00
_cell.angle_gamma   90.00
#
_symmetry.space_group_name_H-M   'P 1'
#
loop_
_entity.id
_entity.type
_entity.pdbx_description
1 polymer ?
#
loop_
_entity_poly.entity_id
_entity_poly.type
_entity_poly.pdbx_seq_one_letter_code
_entity_poly.pdbx_strand_id
1 'polypeptide(L)'
;MTLDNPKIGVTVLGSGSAGNAIVIHTATDGLLIDAGFSARELRRRMREAEVDESLIRAIVVSHEHGDHVRGLRVCAKQLGIPIYANRRTADAIRQREKDLGQVHVFASGSPFNVGECQVEPFSIPHDANDPVGFVIR
;
A
#
# COMPACT_ATOMS: atom_id res chain seq x y z
N MET A 1 34.54 -7.97 -5.32
CA MET A 1 33.48 -7.56 -4.40
C MET A 1 32.24 -7.17 -5.19
N THR A 2 31.21 -7.95 -5.04
CA THR A 2 29.94 -7.68 -5.68
C THR A 2 29.18 -6.68 -4.84
N LEU A 3 28.84 -5.55 -5.45
CA LEU A 3 27.89 -4.62 -4.87
C LEU A 3 26.51 -5.24 -5.06
N ASP A 4 26.00 -5.84 -3.99
CA ASP A 4 24.62 -6.33 -4.01
C ASP A 4 23.70 -5.12 -3.96
N ASN A 5 23.08 -4.84 -5.10
CA ASN A 5 21.93 -3.95 -5.09
C ASN A 5 20.83 -4.62 -4.27
N PRO A 6 20.16 -3.88 -3.36
CA PRO A 6 19.05 -4.45 -2.62
C PRO A 6 18.04 -5.03 -3.60
N LYS A 7 17.76 -6.31 -3.46
CA LYS A 7 16.77 -6.98 -4.29
C LYS A 7 15.38 -6.59 -3.80
N ILE A 8 14.58 -6.11 -4.71
CA ILE A 8 13.16 -5.83 -4.48
C ILE A 8 12.36 -7.01 -4.99
N GLY A 9 11.61 -7.63 -4.09
CA GLY A 9 10.66 -8.67 -4.43
C GLY A 9 9.25 -8.11 -4.56
N VAL A 10 8.44 -8.76 -5.37
CA VAL A 10 7.03 -8.41 -5.58
C VAL A 10 6.19 -9.65 -5.33
N THR A 11 5.22 -9.55 -4.44
CA THR A 11 4.25 -10.62 -4.19
C THR A 11 2.84 -10.08 -4.41
N VAL A 12 2.15 -10.60 -5.40
CA VAL A 12 0.77 -10.23 -5.69
C VAL A 12 -0.15 -11.06 -4.81
N LEU A 13 -0.83 -10.41 -3.87
CA LEU A 13 -1.80 -11.08 -3.00
C LEU A 13 -3.15 -11.24 -3.68
N GLY A 14 -3.48 -10.35 -4.58
CA GLY A 14 -4.68 -10.41 -5.39
C GLY A 14 -4.72 -9.31 -6.42
N SER A 15 -5.40 -9.55 -7.52
CA SER A 15 -5.55 -8.63 -8.64
C SER A 15 -6.91 -8.86 -9.28
N GLY A 16 -7.73 -7.81 -9.34
CA GLY A 16 -9.04 -7.88 -9.97
C GLY A 16 -10.13 -7.20 -9.16
N SER A 17 -11.38 -7.39 -9.59
CA SER A 17 -12.54 -6.73 -8.98
C SER A 17 -12.89 -7.27 -7.58
N ALA A 18 -12.42 -8.45 -7.22
CA ALA A 18 -12.64 -9.02 -5.89
C ALA A 18 -11.72 -8.42 -4.83
N GLY A 19 -10.56 -7.91 -5.24
CA GLY A 19 -9.63 -7.25 -4.35
C GLY A 19 -8.25 -7.12 -4.97
N ASN A 20 -7.55 -6.05 -4.59
CA ASN A 20 -6.21 -5.75 -5.07
C ASN A 20 -5.28 -5.49 -3.89
N ALA A 21 -4.16 -6.16 -3.87
CA ALA A 21 -3.11 -5.93 -2.89
C ALA A 21 -1.81 -6.54 -3.39
N ILE A 22 -0.73 -5.78 -3.26
CA ILE A 22 0.61 -6.20 -3.68
C ILE A 22 1.57 -5.88 -2.55
N VAL A 23 2.45 -6.81 -2.22
CA VAL A 23 3.54 -6.56 -1.28
C VAL A 23 4.83 -6.33 -2.07
N ILE A 24 5.45 -5.20 -1.82
CA ILE A 24 6.81 -4.91 -2.29
C ILE A 24 7.73 -5.12 -1.09
N HIS A 25 8.77 -5.93 -1.25
CA HIS A 25 9.61 -6.25 -0.11
C HIS A 25 11.10 -6.30 -0.46
N THR A 26 11.89 -5.91 0.52
CA THR A 26 13.34 -6.12 0.54
C THR A 26 13.65 -7.14 1.63
N ALA A 27 14.93 -7.37 1.92
CA ALA A 27 15.31 -8.25 3.03
C ALA A 27 14.85 -7.71 4.41
N THR A 28 14.68 -6.39 4.55
CA THR A 28 14.42 -5.75 5.84
C THR A 28 13.11 -4.98 5.91
N ASP A 29 12.54 -4.58 4.79
CA ASP A 29 11.37 -3.72 4.72
C ASP A 29 10.34 -4.26 3.73
N GLY A 30 9.08 -3.93 3.98
CA GLY A 30 7.99 -4.22 3.08
C GLY A 30 6.99 -3.08 3.00
N LEU A 31 6.31 -2.97 1.86
CA LEU A 31 5.20 -2.05 1.64
C LEU A 31 4.00 -2.85 1.15
N LEU A 32 2.83 -2.55 1.69
CA LEU A 32 1.59 -3.07 1.15
C LEU A 32 1.00 -2.00 0.23
N ILE A 33 0.87 -2.31 -1.04
CA ILE A 33 0.24 -1.43 -2.03
C ILE A 33 -1.21 -1.85 -2.15
N ASP A 34 -2.10 -1.00 -1.68
CA ASP A 34 -3.53 -1.23 -1.55
C ASP A 34 -3.89 -2.34 -0.56
N ALA A 35 -5.11 -2.31 -0.07
CA ALA A 35 -5.62 -3.25 0.92
C ALA A 35 -7.06 -3.61 0.57
N GLY A 36 -7.23 -4.26 -0.59
CA GLY A 36 -8.54 -4.47 -1.21
C GLY A 36 -9.32 -5.68 -0.72
N PHE A 37 -8.79 -6.43 0.26
CA PHE A 37 -9.47 -7.51 0.93
C PHE A 37 -9.70 -7.16 2.40
N SER A 38 -10.55 -7.89 3.10
CA SER A 38 -10.63 -7.74 4.55
C SER A 38 -9.25 -7.95 5.18
N ALA A 39 -9.00 -7.36 6.33
CA ALA A 39 -7.71 -7.52 7.02
C ALA A 39 -7.41 -9.00 7.29
N ARG A 40 -8.42 -9.78 7.67
CA ARG A 40 -8.28 -11.21 7.90
C ARG A 40 -7.81 -11.93 6.64
N GLU A 41 -8.42 -11.63 5.50
CA GLU A 41 -8.07 -12.25 4.21
C GLU A 41 -6.68 -11.80 3.74
N LEU A 42 -6.35 -10.51 3.90
CA LEU A 42 -5.02 -10.00 3.57
C LEU A 42 -3.93 -10.74 4.36
N ARG A 43 -4.13 -10.89 5.67
CA ARG A 43 -3.15 -11.56 6.52
C ARG A 43 -3.04 -13.04 6.21
N ARG A 44 -4.17 -13.69 5.86
CA ARG A 44 -4.15 -15.08 5.40
C ARG A 44 -3.34 -15.24 4.12
N ARG A 45 -3.55 -14.35 3.15
CA ARG A 45 -2.82 -14.39 1.88
C ARG A 45 -1.34 -14.11 2.07
N MET A 46 -0.98 -13.19 2.97
CA MET A 46 0.42 -12.95 3.32
C MET A 46 1.08 -14.20 3.92
N ARG A 47 0.40 -14.89 4.83
CA ARG A 47 0.92 -16.12 5.43
C ARG A 47 1.12 -17.23 4.38
N GLU A 48 0.15 -17.43 3.50
CA GLU A 48 0.26 -18.42 2.43
C GLU A 48 1.40 -18.11 1.46
N ALA A 49 1.67 -16.84 1.22
CA ALA A 49 2.77 -16.41 0.36
C ALA A 49 4.10 -16.30 1.10
N GLU A 50 4.12 -16.69 2.38
CA GLU A 50 5.32 -16.61 3.22
C GLU A 50 5.88 -15.19 3.36
N VAL A 51 4.99 -14.20 3.35
CA VAL A 51 5.35 -12.80 3.61
C VAL A 51 5.35 -12.55 5.11
N ASP A 52 6.46 -12.04 5.62
CA ASP A 52 6.57 -11.64 7.02
C ASP A 52 5.88 -10.29 7.23
N GLU A 53 4.68 -10.30 7.82
CA GLU A 53 3.91 -9.08 8.02
C GLU A 53 4.58 -8.09 8.98
N SER A 54 5.50 -8.55 9.83
CA SER A 54 6.22 -7.67 10.75
C SER A 54 7.18 -6.72 10.03
N LEU A 55 7.54 -7.02 8.77
CA LEU A 55 8.39 -6.17 7.95
C LEU A 55 7.61 -5.07 7.23
N ILE A 56 6.27 -5.15 7.17
CA ILE A 56 5.46 -4.16 6.47
C ILE A 56 5.50 -2.84 7.22
N ARG A 57 6.01 -1.79 6.55
CA ARG A 57 6.21 -0.47 7.12
C ARG A 57 5.03 0.47 6.94
N ALA A 58 4.25 0.26 5.89
CA ALA A 58 3.15 1.14 5.55
C ALA A 58 2.20 0.49 4.54
N ILE A 59 1.00 1.06 4.45
CA ILE A 59 0.08 0.78 3.34
C ILE A 59 0.05 2.02 2.45
N VAL A 60 0.37 1.85 1.19
CA VAL A 60 0.38 2.92 0.18
C VAL A 60 -0.82 2.72 -0.73
N VAL A 61 -1.69 3.71 -0.81
CA VAL A 61 -2.98 3.59 -1.50
C VAL A 61 -2.94 4.26 -2.86
N SER A 62 -3.34 3.52 -3.90
CA SER A 62 -3.37 4.02 -5.29
C SER A 62 -4.63 4.85 -5.57
N HIS A 63 -5.78 4.44 -5.07
CA HIS A 63 -7.05 5.16 -5.19
C HIS A 63 -8.09 4.58 -4.22
N GLU A 64 -9.24 5.27 -4.10
CA GLU A 64 -10.21 5.02 -3.03
C GLU A 64 -11.28 3.97 -3.30
N HIS A 65 -11.26 3.29 -4.45
CA HIS A 65 -12.26 2.26 -4.76
C HIS A 65 -12.20 1.09 -3.79
N GLY A 66 -13.36 0.49 -3.48
CA GLY A 66 -13.50 -0.54 -2.46
C GLY A 66 -12.59 -1.74 -2.64
N ASP A 67 -12.37 -2.18 -3.88
CA ASP A 67 -11.48 -3.29 -4.20
C ASP A 67 -9.98 -2.95 -3.99
N HIS A 68 -9.67 -1.73 -3.56
CA HIS A 68 -8.33 -1.28 -3.19
C HIS A 68 -8.21 -0.87 -1.72
N VAL A 69 -9.31 -0.61 -1.02
CA VAL A 69 -9.26 -0.06 0.35
C VAL A 69 -10.15 -0.78 1.36
N ARG A 70 -10.80 -1.87 0.97
CA ARG A 70 -11.78 -2.57 1.83
C ARG A 70 -11.24 -2.89 3.23
N GLY A 71 -10.01 -3.35 3.33
CA GLY A 71 -9.39 -3.74 4.60
C GLY A 71 -8.44 -2.70 5.17
N LEU A 72 -8.36 -1.51 4.59
CA LEU A 72 -7.34 -0.51 4.89
C LEU A 72 -7.28 -0.15 6.37
N ARG A 73 -8.41 0.29 6.94
CA ARG A 73 -8.46 0.75 8.32
C ARG A 73 -8.07 -0.33 9.32
N VAL A 74 -8.70 -1.49 9.18
CA VAL A 74 -8.47 -2.59 10.12
C VAL A 74 -7.06 -3.15 9.99
N CYS A 75 -6.57 -3.31 8.77
CA CYS A 75 -5.21 -3.82 8.53
C CYS A 75 -4.15 -2.86 9.07
N ALA A 76 -4.28 -1.56 8.80
CA ALA A 76 -3.35 -0.56 9.31
C ALA A 76 -3.32 -0.56 10.84
N LYS A 77 -4.49 -0.67 11.47
CA LYS A 77 -4.60 -0.72 12.93
C LYS A 77 -3.98 -1.99 13.52
N GLN A 78 -4.29 -3.14 12.95
CA GLN A 78 -3.77 -4.42 13.44
C GLN A 78 -2.26 -4.54 13.29
N LEU A 79 -1.71 -4.03 12.19
CA LEU A 79 -0.26 -4.05 11.96
C LEU A 79 0.46 -2.87 12.62
N GLY A 80 -0.27 -1.86 13.08
CA GLY A 80 0.30 -0.69 13.71
C GLY A 80 1.12 0.17 12.76
N ILE A 81 0.68 0.32 11.51
CA ILE A 81 1.42 1.00 10.46
C ILE A 81 0.64 2.19 9.88
N PRO A 82 1.36 3.20 9.36
CA PRO A 82 0.71 4.35 8.74
C PRO A 82 0.18 4.05 7.35
N ILE A 83 -0.72 4.91 6.89
CA ILE A 83 -1.30 4.91 5.55
C ILE A 83 -0.69 6.09 4.79
N TYR A 84 -0.32 5.86 3.53
CA TYR A 84 0.11 6.90 2.60
C TYR A 84 -0.89 6.99 1.45
N ALA A 85 -1.41 8.18 1.20
CA ALA A 85 -2.34 8.44 0.10
C ALA A 85 -2.18 9.89 -0.36
N ASN A 86 -2.55 10.19 -1.60
CA ASN A 86 -2.60 11.60 -1.99
C ASN A 86 -3.82 12.28 -1.33
N ARG A 87 -3.88 13.61 -1.41
CA ARG A 87 -4.90 14.37 -0.69
C ARG A 87 -6.32 13.98 -1.07
N ARG A 88 -6.62 13.89 -2.35
CA ARG A 88 -7.97 13.58 -2.82
C ARG A 88 -8.41 12.17 -2.41
N THR A 89 -7.50 11.21 -2.51
CA THR A 89 -7.74 9.84 -2.07
C THR A 89 -7.94 9.79 -0.55
N ALA A 90 -7.08 10.46 0.21
CA ALA A 90 -7.20 10.52 1.67
C ALA A 90 -8.53 11.15 2.10
N ASP A 91 -8.94 12.24 1.46
CA ASP A 91 -10.20 12.89 1.77
C ASP A 91 -11.40 11.99 1.46
N ALA A 92 -11.37 11.30 0.31
CA ALA A 92 -12.43 10.36 -0.07
C ALA A 92 -12.56 9.19 0.92
N ILE A 93 -11.44 8.65 1.37
CA ILE A 93 -11.44 7.56 2.36
C ILE A 93 -11.98 8.06 3.70
N ARG A 94 -11.56 9.24 4.15
CA ARG A 94 -12.00 9.84 5.42
C ARG A 94 -13.49 10.14 5.45
N GLN A 95 -14.12 10.36 4.31
CA GLN A 95 -15.57 10.55 4.23
C GLN A 95 -16.34 9.28 4.54
N ARG A 96 -15.75 8.12 4.29
CA ARG A 96 -16.38 6.81 4.51
C ARG A 96 -15.98 6.17 5.82
N GLU A 97 -14.74 6.37 6.25
CA GLU A 97 -14.18 5.71 7.41
C GLU A 97 -13.48 6.70 8.32
N LYS A 98 -13.71 6.55 9.62
CA LYS A 98 -13.03 7.32 10.67
C LYS A 98 -11.96 6.43 11.31
N ASP A 99 -11.07 7.06 12.08
CA ASP A 99 -10.03 6.37 12.85
C ASP A 99 -9.08 5.55 11.97
N LEU A 100 -8.62 6.16 10.89
CA LEU A 100 -7.63 5.53 10.00
C LEU A 100 -6.24 5.44 10.64
N GLY A 101 -6.05 6.07 11.80
CA GLY A 101 -4.74 6.18 12.40
C GLY A 101 -3.91 7.25 11.72
N GLN A 102 -2.62 7.00 11.57
CA GLN A 102 -1.70 7.95 10.97
C GLN A 102 -1.78 7.90 9.46
N VAL A 103 -2.15 9.02 8.86
CA VAL A 103 -2.23 9.16 7.39
C VAL A 103 -1.23 10.23 6.95
N HIS A 104 -0.29 9.83 6.11
CA HIS A 104 0.65 10.74 5.47
C HIS A 104 0.17 11.04 4.06
N VAL A 105 0.04 12.33 3.76
CA VAL A 105 -0.43 12.77 2.43
C VAL A 105 0.80 13.04 1.56
N PHE A 106 0.86 12.36 0.39
CA PHE A 106 1.88 12.65 -0.60
C PHE A 106 1.27 13.45 -1.77
N ALA A 107 2.13 14.13 -2.52
CA ALA A 107 1.73 14.80 -3.74
C ALA A 107 2.00 13.91 -4.94
N SER A 108 1.01 13.75 -5.84
CA SER A 108 1.20 13.03 -7.09
C SER A 108 2.34 13.69 -7.89
N GLY A 109 3.28 12.89 -8.36
CA GLY A 109 4.47 13.37 -9.05
C GLY A 109 5.66 13.70 -8.16
N SER A 110 5.50 13.66 -6.83
CA SER A 110 6.60 13.92 -5.88
C SER A 110 7.02 12.65 -5.19
N PRO A 111 8.28 12.21 -5.33
CA PRO A 111 8.77 11.01 -4.63
C PRO A 111 8.79 11.18 -3.12
N PHE A 112 8.59 10.09 -2.41
CA PHE A 112 8.74 10.03 -0.97
C PHE A 112 9.39 8.70 -0.56
N ASN A 113 9.92 8.64 0.65
CA ASN A 113 10.61 7.45 1.13
C ASN A 113 9.80 6.77 2.23
N VAL A 114 9.76 5.44 2.20
CA VAL A 114 9.25 4.61 3.27
C VAL A 114 10.31 3.53 3.55
N GLY A 115 10.95 3.60 4.71
CA GLY A 115 12.08 2.72 4.99
C GLY A 115 13.16 2.86 3.92
N GLU A 116 13.60 1.75 3.36
CA GLU A 116 14.61 1.72 2.30
C GLU A 116 14.05 2.05 0.92
N CYS A 117 12.73 2.07 0.77
CA CYS A 117 12.10 2.22 -0.54
C CYS A 117 11.83 3.67 -0.86
N GLN A 118 12.15 4.08 -2.08
CA GLN A 118 11.68 5.34 -2.65
C GLN A 118 10.43 5.05 -3.47
N VAL A 119 9.35 5.76 -3.19
CA VAL A 119 8.07 5.62 -3.86
C VAL A 119 7.83 6.86 -4.72
N GLU A 120 7.62 6.66 -6.00
CA GLU A 120 7.39 7.74 -6.95
C GLU A 120 5.99 7.60 -7.55
N PRO A 121 5.03 8.41 -7.08
CA PRO A 121 3.66 8.34 -7.58
C PRO A 121 3.52 9.08 -8.90
N PHE A 122 2.75 8.52 -9.83
CA PHE A 122 2.42 9.18 -11.08
C PHE A 122 0.92 9.05 -11.35
N SER A 123 0.33 10.10 -11.92
CA SER A 123 -1.11 10.12 -12.21
C SER A 123 -1.46 9.17 -13.35
N ILE A 124 -2.57 8.46 -13.22
CA ILE A 124 -3.10 7.59 -14.27
C ILE A 124 -4.55 7.96 -14.58
N PRO A 125 -5.00 7.79 -15.84
CA PRO A 125 -6.41 8.01 -16.16
C PRO A 125 -7.27 6.89 -15.58
N HIS A 126 -8.25 7.25 -14.74
CA HIS A 126 -9.17 6.33 -14.09
C HIS A 126 -10.39 7.12 -13.62
N ASP A 127 -11.45 6.44 -13.20
CA ASP A 127 -12.68 7.07 -12.71
C ASP A 127 -12.69 7.33 -11.20
N ALA A 128 -11.53 7.47 -10.59
CA ALA A 128 -11.36 7.86 -9.19
C ALA A 128 -11.00 9.35 -9.09
N ASN A 129 -10.91 9.87 -7.85
CA ASN A 129 -10.64 11.30 -7.63
C ASN A 129 -9.24 11.72 -8.10
N ASP A 130 -8.22 10.91 -7.79
CA ASP A 130 -6.85 11.18 -8.24
C ASP A 130 -6.04 9.87 -8.15
N PRO A 131 -6.30 8.93 -9.07
CA PRO A 131 -5.61 7.64 -9.01
C PRO A 131 -4.16 7.77 -9.44
N VAL A 132 -3.28 6.99 -8.79
CA VAL A 132 -1.86 6.99 -9.08
C VAL A 132 -1.34 5.59 -9.28
N GLY A 133 -0.31 5.46 -10.11
CA GLY A 133 0.58 4.33 -10.14
C GLY A 133 1.85 4.66 -9.37
N PHE A 134 2.71 3.67 -9.14
CA PHE A 134 3.93 3.86 -8.38
C PHE A 134 5.13 3.24 -9.07
N VAL A 135 6.24 3.97 -9.04
CA VAL A 135 7.56 3.42 -9.33
C VAL A 135 8.25 3.28 -7.98
N ILE A 136 8.75 2.08 -7.68
CA ILE A 136 9.42 1.80 -6.40
C ILE A 136 10.87 1.42 -6.66
N ARG A 137 11.75 2.12 -5.95
CA ARG A 137 13.20 1.90 -6.04
C ARG A 137 13.79 1.59 -4.68
#